data_ebead1286fd3d71050a6daaf97ba97e9
#
_entry.id   ebead1286fd3d71050a6daaf97ba97e9
#
_cell.length_a   1.000
_cell.length_b   1.000
_cell.length_c   1.000
_cell.angle_alpha   90.00
_cell.angle_beta   90.00
_cell.angle_gamma   90.00
#
_symmetry.space_group_name_H-M   'P 1'
#
loop_
_entity.id
_entity.type
_entity.pdbx_description
1 polymer ?
#
loop_
_entity_poly.entity_id
_entity_poly.type
_entity_poly.pdbx_seq_one_letter_code
_entity_poly.pdbx_strand_id
1 'polypeptide(L)'
;MLTYDLIVIGFGKAGKTLAGKLASAGKKVALIERSKAMYGGTCINIGCIPTKTLLVAAEKDLSFEEVMATKNTVTTRLNGKNYATVAGTGVDIFDAEAHFVSNKVIEIQAGDEKQELTAETIVINTGAVSNVLPIPGLATSKNVFDSTGIQNLEQLPEKLGILGGGNIGLEFAGLYNKLGSKVTVLDAMDTFLPRAEPSIAALAKQYMEEDGIELLQNIHTTEIKNDGDQVLVVTENETYRFDALLYATGRKPNVEPL
;
A
#
# COMPACT_ATOMS: atom_id res chain seq x y z
N MET A 1 31.71 5.77 12.19
CA MET A 1 30.66 6.72 11.78
C MET A 1 31.04 7.33 10.43
N LEU A 2 30.16 7.26 9.43
CA LEU A 2 30.34 7.90 8.13
C LEU A 2 29.61 9.25 8.09
N THR A 3 30.21 10.24 7.44
CA THR A 3 29.65 11.59 7.33
C THR A 3 29.17 11.88 5.89
N TYR A 4 27.97 12.43 5.77
CA TYR A 4 27.30 12.81 4.53
C TYR A 4 26.83 14.26 4.57
N ASP A 5 26.59 14.86 3.40
CA ASP A 5 25.88 16.14 3.29
C ASP A 5 24.37 15.96 3.52
N LEU A 6 23.84 14.81 3.04
CA LEU A 6 22.44 14.44 3.15
C LEU A 6 22.28 12.95 3.42
N ILE A 7 21.40 12.60 4.35
CA ILE A 7 20.87 11.24 4.53
C ILE A 7 19.38 11.25 4.17
N VAL A 8 18.94 10.29 3.37
CA VAL A 8 17.53 10.06 3.05
C VAL A 8 17.11 8.69 3.54
N ILE A 9 16.09 8.61 4.38
CA ILE A 9 15.54 7.35 4.90
C ILE A 9 14.27 7.01 4.11
N GLY A 10 14.33 5.99 3.28
CA GLY A 10 13.25 5.52 2.39
C GLY A 10 13.43 5.90 0.93
N PHE A 11 13.30 4.90 0.04
CA PHE A 11 13.50 5.01 -1.42
C PHE A 11 12.26 5.55 -2.17
N GLY A 12 11.37 6.26 -1.48
CA GLY A 12 10.16 6.84 -2.06
C GLY A 12 10.45 7.94 -3.07
N LYS A 13 9.43 8.31 -3.86
CA LYS A 13 9.53 9.23 -5.01
C LYS A 13 10.24 10.55 -4.71
N ALA A 14 9.90 11.21 -3.61
CA ALA A 14 10.49 12.52 -3.25
C ALA A 14 11.96 12.36 -2.84
N GLY A 15 12.23 11.47 -1.87
CA GLY A 15 13.56 11.27 -1.30
C GLY A 15 14.58 10.81 -2.33
N LYS A 16 14.26 9.77 -3.13
CA LYS A 16 15.17 9.30 -4.18
C LYS A 16 15.47 10.35 -5.25
N THR A 17 14.49 11.19 -5.58
CA THR A 17 14.68 12.26 -6.58
C THR A 17 15.59 13.35 -6.04
N LEU A 18 15.41 13.73 -4.77
CA LEU A 18 16.28 14.67 -4.08
C LEU A 18 17.71 14.12 -3.95
N ALA A 19 17.84 12.87 -3.48
CA ALA A 19 19.12 12.19 -3.33
C ALA A 19 19.93 12.18 -4.64
N GLY A 20 19.31 11.70 -5.72
CA GLY A 20 19.97 11.63 -7.03
C GLY A 20 20.37 13.01 -7.57
N LYS A 21 19.52 14.02 -7.41
CA LYS A 21 19.86 15.40 -7.86
C LYS A 21 21.03 16.00 -7.09
N LEU A 22 21.06 15.83 -5.77
CA LEU A 22 22.16 16.39 -4.96
C LEU A 22 23.46 15.63 -5.17
N ALA A 23 23.42 14.30 -5.30
CA ALA A 23 24.61 13.52 -5.64
C ALA A 23 25.18 13.91 -7.01
N SER A 24 24.32 14.07 -8.04
CA SER A 24 24.75 14.57 -9.36
C SER A 24 25.32 16.00 -9.33
N ALA A 25 25.00 16.78 -8.29
CA ALA A 25 25.57 18.09 -8.02
C ALA A 25 26.83 18.04 -7.15
N GLY A 26 27.40 16.86 -6.92
CA GLY A 26 28.67 16.66 -6.18
C GLY A 26 28.53 16.57 -4.67
N LYS A 27 27.31 16.45 -4.14
CA LYS A 27 27.08 16.22 -2.72
C LYS A 27 27.28 14.75 -2.36
N LYS A 28 27.82 14.49 -1.18
CA LYS A 28 27.91 13.14 -0.62
C LYS A 28 26.56 12.76 0.02
N VAL A 29 25.84 11.82 -0.60
CA VAL A 29 24.46 11.47 -0.21
C VAL A 29 24.34 10.01 0.12
N ALA A 30 23.72 9.69 1.26
CA ALA A 30 23.28 8.34 1.63
C ALA A 30 21.76 8.20 1.41
N LEU A 31 21.33 7.07 0.85
CA LEU A 31 19.93 6.67 0.72
C LEU A 31 19.76 5.29 1.33
N ILE A 32 18.88 5.17 2.30
CA ILE A 32 18.67 3.94 3.07
C ILE A 32 17.29 3.39 2.75
N GLU A 33 17.22 2.10 2.40
CA GLU A 33 15.95 1.40 2.17
C GLU A 33 16.01 0.01 2.81
N ARG A 34 15.03 -0.33 3.63
CA ARG A 34 15.01 -1.62 4.33
C ARG A 34 14.63 -2.81 3.45
N SER A 35 13.99 -2.55 2.32
CA SER A 35 13.47 -3.60 1.44
C SER A 35 13.77 -3.32 -0.03
N LYS A 36 14.56 -4.20 -0.66
CA LYS A 36 14.82 -4.15 -2.11
C LYS A 36 13.54 -4.19 -2.96
N ALA A 37 12.49 -4.83 -2.46
CA ALA A 37 11.19 -4.85 -3.11
C ALA A 37 10.51 -3.45 -3.14
N MET A 38 11.02 -2.46 -2.38
CA MET A 38 10.44 -1.13 -2.27
C MET A 38 11.23 -0.04 -3.00
N TYR A 39 12.21 -0.38 -3.84
CA TYR A 39 12.89 0.63 -4.66
C TYR A 39 11.93 1.39 -5.56
N GLY A 40 11.86 2.70 -5.40
CA GLY A 40 10.87 3.57 -6.03
C GLY A 40 9.68 3.92 -5.14
N GLY A 41 9.55 3.26 -3.99
CA GLY A 41 8.53 3.52 -2.96
C GLY A 41 7.15 2.98 -3.27
N THR A 42 6.17 3.36 -2.46
CA THR A 42 4.78 2.89 -2.48
C THR A 42 4.12 2.96 -3.86
N CYS A 43 4.24 4.09 -4.56
CA CYS A 43 3.58 4.29 -5.85
C CYS A 43 4.00 3.25 -6.91
N ILE A 44 5.28 2.87 -6.94
CA ILE A 44 5.82 1.92 -7.92
C ILE A 44 5.46 0.48 -7.56
N ASN A 45 5.53 0.13 -6.28
CA ASN A 45 5.58 -1.28 -5.88
C ASN A 45 4.25 -1.81 -5.33
N ILE A 46 3.49 -0.98 -4.60
CA ILE A 46 2.30 -1.43 -3.86
C ILE A 46 1.10 -0.45 -3.92
N GLY A 47 1.18 0.62 -4.69
CA GLY A 47 0.13 1.64 -4.76
C GLY A 47 -0.32 1.93 -6.20
N CYS A 48 0.00 3.12 -6.70
CA CYS A 48 -0.55 3.65 -7.96
C CYS A 48 -0.32 2.74 -9.17
N ILE A 49 0.94 2.34 -9.39
CA ILE A 49 1.31 1.59 -10.60
C ILE A 49 0.71 0.18 -10.62
N PRO A 50 0.88 -0.66 -9.58
CA PRO A 50 0.27 -1.97 -9.60
C PRO A 50 -1.26 -1.91 -9.70
N THR A 51 -1.93 -1.04 -8.93
CA THR A 51 -3.39 -0.90 -8.98
C THR A 51 -3.88 -0.48 -10.37
N LYS A 52 -3.26 0.54 -10.98
CA LYS A 52 -3.65 0.98 -12.35
C LYS A 52 -3.32 -0.06 -13.42
N THR A 53 -2.23 -0.81 -13.25
CA THR A 53 -1.90 -1.92 -14.15
C THR A 53 -2.94 -3.03 -14.09
N LEU A 54 -3.39 -3.38 -12.87
CA LEU A 54 -4.47 -4.36 -12.67
C LEU A 54 -5.78 -3.88 -13.30
N LEU A 55 -6.19 -2.63 -13.04
CA LEU A 55 -7.41 -2.04 -13.62
C LEU A 55 -7.41 -2.10 -15.16
N VAL A 56 -6.31 -1.64 -15.79
CA VAL A 56 -6.18 -1.65 -17.25
C VAL A 56 -6.11 -3.07 -17.83
N ALA A 57 -5.48 -4.01 -17.09
CA ALA A 57 -5.41 -5.41 -17.51
C ALA A 57 -6.77 -6.11 -17.38
N ALA A 58 -7.56 -5.78 -16.35
CA ALA A 58 -8.90 -6.33 -16.14
C ALA A 58 -9.93 -5.88 -17.20
N GLU A 59 -9.64 -4.83 -17.98
CA GLU A 59 -10.45 -4.43 -19.13
C GLU A 59 -10.23 -5.31 -20.37
N LYS A 60 -9.21 -6.17 -20.33
CA LYS A 60 -8.86 -7.07 -21.43
C LYS A 60 -9.45 -8.46 -21.13
N ASP A 61 -9.62 -9.24 -22.17
CA ASP A 61 -10.04 -10.65 -22.04
C ASP A 61 -8.85 -11.52 -21.58
N LEU A 62 -8.43 -11.32 -20.32
CA LEU A 62 -7.33 -12.01 -19.67
C LEU A 62 -7.84 -12.76 -18.44
N SER A 63 -7.26 -13.92 -18.18
CA SER A 63 -7.47 -14.64 -16.91
C SER A 63 -6.94 -13.85 -15.73
N PHE A 64 -7.43 -14.16 -14.52
CA PHE A 64 -6.92 -13.55 -13.28
C PHE A 64 -5.39 -13.70 -13.13
N GLU A 65 -4.87 -14.88 -13.46
CA GLU A 65 -3.43 -15.17 -13.43
C GLU A 65 -2.65 -14.28 -14.39
N GLU A 66 -3.13 -14.08 -15.62
CA GLU A 66 -2.49 -13.20 -16.62
C GLU A 66 -2.53 -11.73 -16.22
N VAL A 67 -3.62 -11.28 -15.59
CA VAL A 67 -3.73 -9.92 -15.01
C VAL A 67 -2.69 -9.72 -13.92
N MET A 68 -2.55 -10.67 -13.00
CA MET A 68 -1.54 -10.63 -11.93
C MET A 68 -0.11 -10.70 -12.46
N ALA A 69 0.16 -11.56 -13.46
CA ALA A 69 1.46 -11.65 -14.11
C ALA A 69 1.85 -10.33 -14.82
N THR A 70 0.88 -9.68 -15.47
CA THR A 70 1.08 -8.37 -16.10
C THR A 70 1.49 -7.32 -15.06
N LYS A 71 0.81 -7.23 -13.93
CA LYS A 71 1.17 -6.34 -12.82
C LYS A 71 2.58 -6.64 -12.31
N ASN A 72 2.92 -7.91 -12.06
CA ASN A 72 4.22 -8.31 -11.54
C ASN A 72 5.35 -7.92 -12.51
N THR A 73 5.16 -8.12 -13.80
CA THR A 73 6.13 -7.73 -14.85
C THR A 73 6.39 -6.22 -14.84
N VAL A 74 5.35 -5.41 -14.78
CA VAL A 74 5.47 -3.95 -14.78
C VAL A 74 6.16 -3.45 -13.52
N THR A 75 5.74 -3.94 -12.35
CA THR A 75 6.30 -3.50 -11.06
C THR A 75 7.76 -3.89 -10.91
N THR A 76 8.14 -5.12 -11.25
CA THR A 76 9.53 -5.60 -11.19
C THR A 76 10.45 -4.77 -12.10
N ARG A 77 10.02 -4.53 -13.35
CA ARG A 77 10.78 -3.70 -14.28
C ARG A 77 10.98 -2.27 -13.77
N LEU A 78 9.94 -1.66 -13.22
CA LEU A 78 10.01 -0.29 -12.72
C LEU A 78 10.81 -0.18 -11.42
N ASN A 79 10.72 -1.17 -10.53
CA ASN A 79 11.54 -1.29 -9.33
C ASN A 79 13.03 -1.27 -9.72
N GLY A 80 13.48 -2.18 -10.58
CA GLY A 80 14.87 -2.26 -11.03
C GLY A 80 15.34 -0.99 -11.77
N LYS A 81 14.48 -0.37 -12.60
CA LYS A 81 14.79 0.90 -13.26
C LYS A 81 14.99 2.03 -12.25
N ASN A 82 14.18 2.09 -11.19
CA ASN A 82 14.32 3.11 -10.14
C ASN A 82 15.64 2.96 -9.39
N TYR A 83 16.02 1.73 -9.03
CA TYR A 83 17.31 1.46 -8.42
C TYR A 83 18.46 1.89 -9.33
N ALA A 84 18.52 1.39 -10.57
CA ALA A 84 19.58 1.70 -11.52
C ALA A 84 19.73 3.22 -11.79
N THR A 85 18.61 3.93 -11.87
CA THR A 85 18.63 5.40 -12.07
C THR A 85 19.30 6.11 -10.90
N VAL A 86 19.03 5.72 -9.67
CA VAL A 86 19.63 6.36 -8.48
C VAL A 86 21.08 5.93 -8.30
N ALA A 87 21.38 4.65 -8.44
CA ALA A 87 22.75 4.13 -8.35
C ALA A 87 23.71 4.80 -9.36
N GLY A 88 23.22 5.14 -10.55
CA GLY A 88 23.99 5.85 -11.58
C GLY A 88 24.32 7.30 -11.25
N THR A 89 23.80 7.88 -10.16
CA THR A 89 24.05 9.28 -9.76
C THR A 89 25.18 9.47 -8.74
N GLY A 90 25.74 8.38 -8.21
CA GLY A 90 26.78 8.41 -7.17
C GLY A 90 26.23 8.48 -5.74
N VAL A 91 24.94 8.19 -5.53
CA VAL A 91 24.35 8.02 -4.19
C VAL A 91 24.86 6.72 -3.57
N ASP A 92 25.31 6.76 -2.32
CA ASP A 92 25.56 5.56 -1.52
C ASP A 92 24.22 4.98 -1.07
N ILE A 93 23.85 3.80 -1.61
CA ILE A 93 22.60 3.12 -1.29
C ILE A 93 22.87 2.03 -0.26
N PHE A 94 22.12 2.06 0.85
CA PHE A 94 22.19 1.07 1.91
C PHE A 94 20.88 0.26 1.98
N ASP A 95 20.99 -1.06 1.83
CA ASP A 95 19.90 -2.00 2.07
C ASP A 95 19.87 -2.38 3.55
N ALA A 96 19.26 -1.52 4.36
CA ALA A 96 19.31 -1.61 5.82
C ALA A 96 18.07 -0.98 6.45
N GLU A 97 17.76 -1.40 7.67
CA GLU A 97 16.88 -0.65 8.56
C GLU A 97 17.64 0.55 9.15
N ALA A 98 16.93 1.62 9.43
CA ALA A 98 17.50 2.85 9.98
C ALA A 98 16.69 3.35 11.16
N HIS A 99 17.36 3.78 12.22
CA HIS A 99 16.73 4.47 13.36
C HIS A 99 17.64 5.58 13.90
N PHE A 100 17.05 6.57 14.54
CA PHE A 100 17.80 7.64 15.19
C PHE A 100 18.39 7.17 16.51
N VAL A 101 19.72 7.33 16.69
CA VAL A 101 20.37 7.18 17.97
C VAL A 101 20.59 8.53 18.65
N SER A 102 20.60 9.61 17.89
CA SER A 102 20.57 11.00 18.37
C SER A 102 20.09 11.94 17.28
N ASN A 103 19.97 13.24 17.59
CA ASN A 103 19.37 14.24 16.69
C ASN A 103 19.93 14.26 15.24
N LYS A 104 21.22 13.93 15.05
CA LYS A 104 21.89 13.93 13.73
C LYS A 104 22.61 12.64 13.40
N VAL A 105 22.38 11.58 14.20
CA VAL A 105 23.03 10.30 14.02
C VAL A 105 21.98 9.21 13.79
N ILE A 106 22.15 8.49 12.69
CA ILE A 106 21.36 7.34 12.30
C ILE A 106 22.20 6.08 12.47
N GLU A 107 21.71 5.10 13.18
CA GLU A 107 22.23 3.73 13.10
C GLU A 107 21.50 3.00 11.97
N ILE A 108 22.25 2.39 11.07
CA ILE A 108 21.71 1.45 10.06
C ILE A 108 22.09 0.03 10.47
N GLN A 109 21.16 -0.90 10.23
CA GLN A 109 21.36 -2.32 10.50
C GLN A 109 21.03 -3.17 9.26
N ALA A 110 22.03 -3.96 8.82
CA ALA A 110 21.92 -4.95 7.75
C ALA A 110 22.31 -6.34 8.29
N GLY A 111 21.32 -7.15 8.63
CA GLY A 111 21.55 -8.38 9.38
C GLY A 111 22.14 -8.08 10.76
N ASP A 112 23.33 -8.68 11.07
CA ASP A 112 24.05 -8.45 12.33
C ASP A 112 25.00 -7.25 12.28
N GLU A 113 25.21 -6.67 11.09
CA GLU A 113 26.11 -5.53 10.92
C GLU A 113 25.40 -4.22 11.24
N LYS A 114 26.05 -3.40 12.10
CA LYS A 114 25.58 -2.08 12.49
C LYS A 114 26.59 -1.01 12.12
N GLN A 115 26.11 0.11 11.63
CA GLN A 115 26.94 1.25 11.27
C GLN A 115 26.23 2.58 11.57
N GLU A 116 26.97 3.53 12.11
CA GLU A 116 26.48 4.88 12.33
C GLU A 116 26.79 5.79 11.16
N LEU A 117 25.79 6.57 10.76
CA LEU A 117 25.86 7.63 9.77
C LEU A 117 25.46 8.96 10.40
N THR A 118 26.07 10.05 9.93
CA THR A 118 25.67 11.41 10.35
C THR A 118 25.61 12.35 9.15
N ALA A 119 24.69 13.31 9.21
CA ALA A 119 24.59 14.38 8.21
C ALA A 119 24.03 15.66 8.83
N GLU A 120 24.33 16.80 8.18
CA GLU A 120 23.71 18.07 8.54
C GLU A 120 22.20 18.05 8.27
N THR A 121 21.79 17.41 7.17
CA THR A 121 20.38 17.27 6.78
C THR A 121 19.99 15.79 6.71
N ILE A 122 18.88 15.44 7.37
CA ILE A 122 18.29 14.10 7.32
C ILE A 122 16.85 14.23 6.85
N VAL A 123 16.49 13.49 5.81
CA VAL A 123 15.14 13.49 5.22
C VAL A 123 14.44 12.19 5.56
N ILE A 124 13.36 12.27 6.29
CA ILE A 124 12.45 11.15 6.60
C ILE A 124 11.47 11.00 5.42
N ASN A 125 11.63 9.93 4.65
CA ASN A 125 10.84 9.62 3.46
C ASN A 125 10.27 8.19 3.51
N THR A 126 9.98 7.71 4.72
CA THR A 126 9.54 6.35 5.02
C THR A 126 8.10 6.06 4.58
N GLY A 127 7.38 7.08 4.14
CA GLY A 127 6.04 6.96 3.58
C GLY A 127 4.96 6.65 4.61
N ALA A 128 4.02 5.79 4.25
CA ALA A 128 2.87 5.44 5.08
C ALA A 128 2.58 3.94 5.00
N VAL A 129 1.95 3.41 6.03
CA VAL A 129 1.45 2.03 6.13
C VAL A 129 -0.07 2.02 6.27
N SER A 130 -0.71 0.88 6.01
CA SER A 130 -2.14 0.70 6.22
C SER A 130 -2.49 0.90 7.69
N ASN A 131 -3.58 1.62 7.95
CA ASN A 131 -4.08 1.83 9.30
C ASN A 131 -4.93 0.63 9.71
N VAL A 132 -4.42 -0.16 10.64
CA VAL A 132 -5.15 -1.30 11.22
C VAL A 132 -5.98 -0.78 12.39
N LEU A 133 -7.31 -0.82 12.24
CA LEU A 133 -8.21 -0.46 13.32
C LEU A 133 -8.15 -1.49 14.45
N PRO A 134 -8.44 -1.09 15.70
CA PRO A 134 -8.45 -2.00 16.85
C PRO A 134 -9.73 -2.86 16.90
N ILE A 135 -10.05 -3.51 15.77
CA ILE A 135 -11.16 -4.45 15.65
C ILE A 135 -10.60 -5.85 15.97
N PRO A 136 -11.14 -6.58 16.95
CA PRO A 136 -10.74 -7.94 17.24
C PRO A 136 -10.70 -8.80 15.98
N GLY A 137 -9.59 -9.51 15.77
CA GLY A 137 -9.40 -10.40 14.63
C GLY A 137 -8.95 -9.72 13.32
N LEU A 138 -9.05 -8.41 13.16
CA LEU A 138 -8.69 -7.74 11.90
C LEU A 138 -7.22 -7.99 11.48
N ALA A 139 -6.31 -7.98 12.42
CA ALA A 139 -4.88 -8.20 12.16
C ALA A 139 -4.45 -9.68 12.17
N THR A 140 -5.30 -10.60 12.61
CA THR A 140 -4.92 -11.99 12.91
C THR A 140 -5.71 -13.05 12.18
N SER A 141 -6.87 -12.70 11.62
CA SER A 141 -7.70 -13.64 10.85
C SER A 141 -7.05 -13.95 9.49
N LYS A 142 -7.26 -15.19 9.03
CA LYS A 142 -6.84 -15.62 7.69
C LYS A 142 -7.70 -14.95 6.62
N ASN A 143 -7.14 -14.81 5.42
CA ASN A 143 -7.80 -14.22 4.25
C ASN A 143 -8.26 -12.77 4.47
N VAL A 144 -7.59 -12.05 5.39
CA VAL A 144 -7.75 -10.62 5.63
C VAL A 144 -6.51 -9.89 5.15
N PHE A 145 -6.69 -8.93 4.26
CA PHE A 145 -5.60 -8.28 3.53
C PHE A 145 -5.71 -6.75 3.60
N ASP A 146 -4.58 -6.08 3.60
CA ASP A 146 -4.51 -4.66 3.26
C ASP A 146 -4.41 -4.48 1.73
N SER A 147 -4.31 -3.22 1.28
CA SER A 147 -4.16 -2.88 -0.14
C SER A 147 -2.90 -3.45 -0.80
N THR A 148 -1.90 -3.87 -0.04
CA THR A 148 -0.70 -4.52 -0.55
C THR A 148 -0.92 -6.03 -0.69
N GLY A 149 -1.50 -6.66 0.32
CA GLY A 149 -1.75 -8.10 0.34
C GLY A 149 -2.76 -8.54 -0.72
N ILE A 150 -3.85 -7.78 -0.87
CA ILE A 150 -4.91 -8.10 -1.83
C ILE A 150 -4.40 -8.14 -3.29
N GLN A 151 -3.37 -7.39 -3.64
CA GLN A 151 -2.75 -7.37 -4.97
C GLN A 151 -1.87 -8.60 -5.26
N ASN A 152 -1.74 -9.51 -4.31
CA ASN A 152 -0.87 -10.70 -4.42
C ASN A 152 -1.63 -12.00 -4.18
N LEU A 153 -2.97 -11.99 -4.33
CA LEU A 153 -3.76 -13.20 -4.26
C LEU A 153 -3.40 -14.15 -5.41
N GLU A 154 -3.36 -15.44 -5.10
CA GLU A 154 -3.12 -16.51 -6.08
C GLU A 154 -4.40 -16.91 -6.80
N GLN A 155 -5.56 -16.71 -6.16
CA GLN A 155 -6.88 -17.05 -6.70
C GLN A 155 -7.84 -15.89 -6.54
N LEU A 156 -8.73 -15.73 -7.52
CA LEU A 156 -9.80 -14.76 -7.46
C LEU A 156 -10.84 -15.21 -6.41
N PRO A 157 -11.13 -14.41 -5.35
CA PRO A 157 -12.20 -14.71 -4.43
C PRO A 157 -13.56 -14.60 -5.12
N GLU A 158 -14.48 -15.53 -4.90
CA GLU A 158 -15.85 -15.41 -5.41
C GLU A 158 -16.57 -14.24 -4.73
N LYS A 159 -16.40 -14.13 -3.39
CA LYS A 159 -16.99 -13.07 -2.57
C LYS A 159 -15.91 -12.27 -1.87
N LEU A 160 -15.81 -11.01 -2.22
CA LEU A 160 -14.87 -10.06 -1.60
C LEU A 160 -15.61 -9.06 -0.72
N GLY A 161 -15.28 -9.04 0.57
CA GLY A 161 -15.66 -7.96 1.47
C GLY A 161 -14.61 -6.84 1.46
N ILE A 162 -15.03 -5.60 1.56
CA ILE A 162 -14.13 -4.44 1.68
C ILE A 162 -14.57 -3.59 2.86
N LEU A 163 -13.71 -3.43 3.86
CA LEU A 163 -13.91 -2.49 4.97
C LEU A 163 -13.37 -1.12 4.60
N GLY A 164 -14.25 -0.15 4.45
CA GLY A 164 -13.96 1.24 4.14
C GLY A 164 -14.23 1.62 2.69
N GLY A 165 -15.18 2.54 2.49
CA GLY A 165 -15.62 3.10 1.21
C GLY A 165 -14.82 4.32 0.76
N GLY A 166 -13.55 4.43 1.14
CA GLY A 166 -12.64 5.46 0.65
C GLY A 166 -12.05 5.12 -0.73
N ASN A 167 -11.24 6.04 -1.30
CA ASN A 167 -10.69 5.90 -2.65
C ASN A 167 -10.00 4.54 -2.90
N ILE A 168 -9.23 4.04 -1.94
CA ILE A 168 -8.55 2.74 -2.08
C ILE A 168 -9.57 1.61 -2.14
N GLY A 169 -10.53 1.58 -1.21
CA GLY A 169 -11.56 0.54 -1.17
C GLY A 169 -12.38 0.50 -2.45
N LEU A 170 -12.81 1.66 -2.96
CA LEU A 170 -13.62 1.76 -4.16
C LEU A 170 -12.84 1.40 -5.44
N GLU A 171 -11.54 1.74 -5.55
CA GLU A 171 -10.71 1.28 -6.67
C GLU A 171 -10.60 -0.25 -6.71
N PHE A 172 -10.39 -0.89 -5.56
CA PHE A 172 -10.35 -2.35 -5.48
C PHE A 172 -11.74 -2.98 -5.66
N ALA A 173 -12.80 -2.32 -5.21
CA ALA A 173 -14.17 -2.77 -5.47
C ALA A 173 -14.44 -2.86 -6.97
N GLY A 174 -14.18 -1.80 -7.73
CA GLY A 174 -14.32 -1.81 -9.19
C GLY A 174 -13.42 -2.83 -9.87
N LEU A 175 -12.16 -2.96 -9.42
CA LEU A 175 -11.21 -3.93 -9.96
C LEU A 175 -11.71 -5.37 -9.81
N TYR A 176 -12.02 -5.79 -8.58
CA TYR A 176 -12.40 -7.17 -8.31
C TYR A 176 -13.78 -7.52 -8.86
N ASN A 177 -14.71 -6.56 -8.88
CA ASN A 177 -15.98 -6.70 -9.56
C ASN A 177 -15.81 -6.95 -11.06
N LYS A 178 -14.93 -6.17 -11.70
CA LYS A 178 -14.59 -6.34 -13.12
C LYS A 178 -13.96 -7.69 -13.43
N LEU A 179 -13.19 -8.25 -12.48
CA LEU A 179 -12.58 -9.58 -12.59
C LEU A 179 -13.57 -10.72 -12.32
N GLY A 180 -14.79 -10.42 -11.84
CA GLY A 180 -15.85 -11.41 -11.64
C GLY A 180 -16.17 -11.75 -10.19
N SER A 181 -15.56 -11.10 -9.20
CA SER A 181 -15.93 -11.26 -7.79
C SER A 181 -17.25 -10.55 -7.49
N LYS A 182 -18.06 -11.13 -6.59
CA LYS A 182 -19.17 -10.42 -5.94
C LYS A 182 -18.59 -9.55 -4.82
N VAL A 183 -18.72 -8.23 -4.97
CA VAL A 183 -18.09 -7.28 -4.05
C VAL A 183 -19.12 -6.59 -3.18
N THR A 184 -18.87 -6.60 -1.86
CA THR A 184 -19.62 -5.82 -0.87
C THR A 184 -18.68 -4.88 -0.14
N VAL A 185 -18.95 -3.58 -0.18
CA VAL A 185 -18.23 -2.54 0.56
C VAL A 185 -18.99 -2.23 1.84
N LEU A 186 -18.33 -2.35 2.98
CA LEU A 186 -18.84 -2.08 4.30
C LEU A 186 -18.19 -0.80 4.82
N ASP A 187 -18.93 0.31 4.88
CA ASP A 187 -18.42 1.61 5.37
C ASP A 187 -19.10 2.02 6.66
N ALA A 188 -18.31 2.42 7.64
CA ALA A 188 -18.81 2.95 8.91
C ALA A 188 -19.41 4.35 8.78
N MET A 189 -19.09 5.08 7.70
CA MET A 189 -19.64 6.42 7.43
C MET A 189 -21.09 6.31 6.95
N ASP A 190 -21.91 7.27 7.36
CA ASP A 190 -23.30 7.43 6.91
C ASP A 190 -23.41 8.06 5.52
N THR A 191 -22.35 8.75 5.09
CA THR A 191 -22.30 9.50 3.84
C THR A 191 -21.22 8.89 2.92
N PHE A 192 -21.61 8.55 1.69
CA PHE A 192 -20.69 8.03 0.68
C PHE A 192 -19.77 9.15 0.19
N LEU A 193 -18.45 8.91 0.21
CA LEU A 193 -17.41 9.87 -0.20
C LEU A 193 -17.61 11.29 0.37
N PRO A 194 -17.64 11.48 1.70
CA PRO A 194 -18.05 12.75 2.31
C PRO A 194 -17.15 13.95 2.01
N ARG A 195 -15.98 13.71 1.39
CA ARG A 195 -15.04 14.76 0.98
C ARG A 195 -15.14 15.11 -0.52
N ALA A 196 -15.94 14.37 -1.28
CA ALA A 196 -16.21 14.67 -2.67
C ALA A 196 -17.34 15.69 -2.79
N GLU A 197 -17.45 16.31 -3.97
CA GLU A 197 -18.62 17.14 -4.29
C GLU A 197 -19.87 16.23 -4.32
N PRO A 198 -21.00 16.63 -3.70
CA PRO A 198 -22.14 15.73 -3.49
C PRO A 198 -22.74 15.13 -4.76
N SER A 199 -22.83 15.88 -5.86
CA SER A 199 -23.37 15.36 -7.13
C SER A 199 -22.45 14.33 -7.75
N ILE A 200 -21.12 14.51 -7.61
CA ILE A 200 -20.12 13.55 -8.09
C ILE A 200 -20.13 12.28 -7.23
N ALA A 201 -20.25 12.43 -5.91
CA ALA A 201 -20.37 11.29 -5.01
C ALA A 201 -21.63 10.45 -5.33
N ALA A 202 -22.77 11.11 -5.54
CA ALA A 202 -24.03 10.44 -5.89
C ALA A 202 -23.92 9.69 -7.22
N LEU A 203 -23.33 10.31 -8.25
CA LEU A 203 -23.13 9.68 -9.55
C LEU A 203 -22.16 8.50 -9.49
N ALA A 204 -21.06 8.63 -8.74
CA ALA A 204 -20.12 7.54 -8.53
C ALA A 204 -20.78 6.35 -7.82
N LYS A 205 -21.59 6.61 -6.79
CA LYS A 205 -22.37 5.59 -6.08
C LYS A 205 -23.30 4.86 -7.04
N GLN A 206 -24.08 5.62 -7.82
CA GLN A 206 -25.01 5.06 -8.80
C GLN A 206 -24.30 4.11 -9.78
N TYR A 207 -23.20 4.53 -10.39
CA TYR A 207 -22.46 3.68 -11.34
C TYR A 207 -21.91 2.39 -10.70
N MET A 208 -21.42 2.47 -9.48
CA MET A 208 -20.92 1.29 -8.78
C MET A 208 -22.05 0.30 -8.45
N GLU A 209 -23.23 0.81 -8.05
CA GLU A 209 -24.41 0.00 -7.79
C GLU A 209 -24.98 -0.60 -9.10
N GLU A 210 -24.97 0.14 -10.22
CA GLU A 210 -25.34 -0.35 -11.55
C GLU A 210 -24.39 -1.45 -12.04
N ASP A 211 -23.11 -1.37 -11.71
CA ASP A 211 -22.10 -2.42 -11.95
C ASP A 211 -22.27 -3.65 -11.05
N GLY A 212 -23.20 -3.63 -10.07
CA GLY A 212 -23.50 -4.73 -9.18
C GLY A 212 -22.66 -4.79 -7.91
N ILE A 213 -21.95 -3.71 -7.56
CA ILE A 213 -21.22 -3.59 -6.29
C ILE A 213 -22.21 -3.21 -5.18
N GLU A 214 -22.25 -3.98 -4.12
CA GLU A 214 -23.06 -3.69 -2.95
C GLU A 214 -22.35 -2.66 -2.05
N LEU A 215 -22.97 -1.49 -1.84
CA LEU A 215 -22.42 -0.40 -1.02
C LEU A 215 -23.26 -0.24 0.25
N LEU A 216 -22.74 -0.72 1.37
CA LEU A 216 -23.39 -0.66 2.67
C LEU A 216 -22.75 0.43 3.54
N GLN A 217 -23.55 1.41 3.93
CA GLN A 217 -23.14 2.54 4.76
C GLN A 217 -23.65 2.36 6.20
N ASN A 218 -23.03 3.07 7.14
CA ASN A 218 -23.34 3.02 8.58
C ASN A 218 -23.19 1.59 9.16
N ILE A 219 -22.19 0.84 8.66
CA ILE A 219 -21.88 -0.52 9.10
C ILE A 219 -20.74 -0.49 10.11
N HIS A 220 -21.05 -0.76 11.36
CA HIS A 220 -20.08 -0.82 12.45
C HIS A 220 -19.62 -2.26 12.70
N THR A 221 -18.39 -2.55 12.26
CA THR A 221 -17.78 -3.87 12.48
C THR A 221 -17.27 -3.99 13.91
N THR A 222 -17.69 -5.04 14.60
CA THR A 222 -17.32 -5.32 16.00
C THR A 222 -16.26 -6.39 16.14
N GLU A 223 -16.20 -7.35 15.22
CA GLU A 223 -15.26 -8.47 15.24
C GLU A 223 -15.01 -8.99 13.81
N ILE A 224 -13.81 -9.51 13.56
CA ILE A 224 -13.46 -10.32 12.40
C ILE A 224 -13.04 -11.70 12.91
N LYS A 225 -13.57 -12.76 12.31
CA LYS A 225 -13.18 -14.15 12.64
C LYS A 225 -13.25 -15.06 11.43
N ASN A 226 -12.71 -16.26 11.55
CA ASN A 226 -12.80 -17.27 10.51
C ASN A 226 -13.84 -18.34 10.85
N ASP A 227 -14.49 -18.88 9.82
CA ASP A 227 -15.28 -20.11 9.83
C ASP A 227 -14.80 -20.99 8.68
N GLY A 228 -13.91 -21.93 8.97
CA GLY A 228 -13.11 -22.62 7.95
C GLY A 228 -12.21 -21.63 7.19
N ASP A 229 -12.33 -21.62 5.88
CA ASP A 229 -11.58 -20.72 5.00
C ASP A 229 -12.29 -19.36 4.75
N GLN A 230 -13.52 -19.20 5.25
CA GLN A 230 -14.27 -17.95 5.11
C GLN A 230 -13.93 -16.95 6.21
N VAL A 231 -14.03 -15.67 5.84
CA VAL A 231 -13.94 -14.53 6.76
C VAL A 231 -15.34 -14.09 7.13
N LEU A 232 -15.60 -14.01 8.43
CA LEU A 232 -16.83 -13.46 8.99
C LEU A 232 -16.57 -12.04 9.47
N VAL A 233 -17.33 -11.11 8.95
CA VAL A 233 -17.42 -9.73 9.45
C VAL A 233 -18.63 -9.59 10.33
N VAL A 234 -18.44 -9.53 11.63
CA VAL A 234 -19.50 -9.38 12.63
C VAL A 234 -19.76 -7.90 12.84
N THR A 235 -21.02 -7.52 12.76
CA THR A 235 -21.50 -6.17 13.04
C THR A 235 -22.50 -6.19 14.20
N GLU A 236 -23.02 -5.04 14.58
CA GLU A 236 -24.05 -4.96 15.64
C GLU A 236 -25.35 -5.70 15.26
N ASN A 237 -25.69 -5.76 13.97
CA ASN A 237 -26.99 -6.24 13.50
C ASN A 237 -26.92 -7.60 12.80
N GLU A 238 -25.83 -7.91 12.11
CA GLU A 238 -25.71 -9.10 11.28
C GLU A 238 -24.25 -9.57 11.10
N THR A 239 -24.06 -10.70 10.42
CA THR A 239 -22.75 -11.24 10.10
C THR A 239 -22.65 -11.50 8.60
N TYR A 240 -21.66 -10.86 7.95
CA TYR A 240 -21.35 -11.06 6.54
C TYR A 240 -20.29 -12.14 6.36
N ARG A 241 -20.33 -12.87 5.25
CA ARG A 241 -19.42 -13.98 4.91
C ARG A 241 -18.74 -13.72 3.58
N PHE A 242 -17.40 -13.80 3.59
CA PHE A 242 -16.55 -13.56 2.42
C PHE A 242 -15.46 -14.62 2.30
N ASP A 243 -14.95 -14.83 1.09
CA ASP A 243 -13.77 -15.68 0.86
C ASP A 243 -12.48 -14.91 1.15
N ALA A 244 -12.51 -13.59 0.94
CA ALA A 244 -11.43 -12.66 1.29
C ALA A 244 -11.99 -11.33 1.80
N LEU A 245 -11.24 -10.66 2.66
CA LEU A 245 -11.57 -9.34 3.19
C LEU A 245 -10.42 -8.37 2.96
N LEU A 246 -10.70 -7.25 2.29
CA LEU A 246 -9.80 -6.11 2.21
C LEU A 246 -10.14 -5.10 3.31
N TYR A 247 -9.19 -4.69 4.14
CA TYR A 247 -9.34 -3.50 4.95
C TYR A 247 -8.64 -2.30 4.30
N ALA A 248 -9.43 -1.26 4.02
CA ALA A 248 -9.04 -0.01 3.38
C ALA A 248 -9.37 1.20 4.28
N THR A 249 -9.09 1.05 5.58
CA THR A 249 -9.50 1.95 6.68
C THR A 249 -8.54 3.13 6.90
N GLY A 250 -7.84 3.52 5.84
CA GLY A 250 -6.91 4.63 5.82
C GLY A 250 -5.44 4.23 5.93
N ARG A 251 -4.58 5.23 5.99
CA ARG A 251 -3.12 5.07 6.11
C ARG A 251 -2.56 5.99 7.18
N LYS A 252 -1.50 5.55 7.87
CA LYS A 252 -0.77 6.34 8.87
C LYS A 252 0.70 6.50 8.49
N PRO A 253 1.40 7.58 8.94
CA PRO A 253 2.84 7.74 8.72
C PRO A 253 3.64 6.53 9.24
N ASN A 254 4.66 6.11 8.47
CA ASN A 254 5.54 5.01 8.86
C ASN A 254 6.78 5.56 9.57
N VAL A 255 6.60 6.06 10.79
CA VAL A 255 7.66 6.70 11.58
C VAL A 255 7.93 6.01 12.92
N GLU A 256 7.10 5.05 13.31
CA GLU A 256 7.28 4.31 14.57
C GLU A 256 8.62 3.55 14.68
N PRO A 257 9.23 3.06 13.58
CA PRO A 257 10.53 2.37 13.64
C PRO A 257 11.75 3.29 13.68
N LEU A 258 11.58 4.63 13.63
CA LEU A 258 12.70 5.58 13.52
C LEU A 258 13.32 5.99 14.88
#